data_b79f1fa3c2bc4a2e98f055b9406cea2c
#
_entry.id   b79f1fa3c2bc4a2e98f055b9406cea2c
#
_cell.length_a   1.000
_cell.length_b   1.000
_cell.length_c   1.000
_cell.angle_alpha   90.00
_cell.angle_beta   90.00
_cell.angle_gamma   90.00
#
_symmetry.space_group_name_H-M   'P 1'
#
loop_
_entity.id
_entity.type
_entity.pdbx_description
1 polymer ?
#
loop_
_entity_poly.entity_id
_entity_poly.type
_entity_poly.pdbx_seq_one_letter_code
_entity_poly.pdbx_strand_id
1 'polypeptide(L)'
;MTDILETMRDRFRQAEEAEYDIRRAYDEDVRFRAGEQWPKEIEDARAAAGQPCLTINRLPQFERQILNEQRQNRPSINVSPVDDGADVETAKVFQGLIRHIEYDSNADIAQDRAFACATRGGFGYFRILTE
;
A
#
# COMPACT_ATOMS: atom_id res chain seq x y z
N MET A 1 15.58 30.72 -9.84
CA MET A 1 14.33 29.91 -9.81
C MET A 1 14.36 28.74 -10.79
N THR A 2 14.94 28.88 -11.96
CA THR A 2 15.09 27.81 -12.98
C THR A 2 15.90 26.63 -12.46
N ASP A 3 16.96 26.87 -11.69
CA ASP A 3 17.85 25.85 -11.14
C ASP A 3 17.14 24.89 -10.14
N ILE A 4 16.23 25.39 -9.31
CA ILE A 4 15.48 24.56 -8.34
C ILE A 4 14.51 23.60 -9.05
N LEU A 5 13.82 24.10 -10.07
CA LEU A 5 12.89 23.28 -10.84
C LEU A 5 13.61 22.19 -11.65
N GLU A 6 14.77 22.51 -12.20
CA GLU A 6 15.62 21.57 -12.92
C GLU A 6 16.13 20.47 -11.99
N THR A 7 16.67 20.87 -10.83
CA THR A 7 17.11 19.93 -9.77
C THR A 7 15.96 19.01 -9.30
N MET A 8 14.75 19.56 -9.12
CA MET A 8 13.58 18.76 -8.73
C MET A 8 13.18 17.76 -9.81
N ARG A 9 13.21 18.15 -11.09
CA ARG A 9 12.92 17.25 -12.21
C ARG A 9 13.94 16.12 -12.33
N ASP A 10 15.22 16.43 -12.15
CA ASP A 10 16.27 15.42 -12.21
C ASP A 10 16.17 14.42 -11.06
N ARG A 11 15.88 14.89 -9.84
CA ARG A 11 15.62 14.00 -8.70
C ARG A 11 14.38 13.13 -8.93
N PHE A 12 13.33 13.68 -9.53
CA PHE A 12 12.13 12.91 -9.87
C PHE A 12 12.43 11.83 -10.89
N ARG A 13 13.20 12.12 -11.97
CA ARG A 13 13.62 11.12 -12.95
C ARG A 13 14.46 10.00 -12.32
N GLN A 14 15.42 10.37 -11.47
CA GLN A 14 16.25 9.39 -10.75
C GLN A 14 15.40 8.48 -9.86
N ALA A 15 14.41 9.03 -9.16
CA ALA A 15 13.49 8.24 -8.36
C ALA A 15 12.61 7.32 -9.23
N GLU A 16 12.10 7.82 -10.35
CA GLU A 16 11.29 7.05 -11.31
C GLU A 16 12.09 5.88 -11.92
N GLU A 17 13.34 6.13 -12.33
CA GLU A 17 14.24 5.10 -12.85
C GLU A 17 14.58 4.06 -11.78
N ALA A 18 14.86 4.48 -10.54
CA ALA A 18 15.14 3.57 -9.43
C ALA A 18 13.95 2.68 -9.04
N GLU A 19 12.73 3.18 -9.20
CA GLU A 19 11.51 2.44 -8.87
C GLU A 19 10.94 1.64 -10.05
N TYR A 20 11.47 1.79 -11.25
CA TYR A 20 10.89 1.20 -12.46
C TYR A 20 10.68 -0.32 -12.36
N ASP A 21 11.69 -1.05 -11.92
CA ASP A 21 11.62 -2.50 -11.80
C ASP A 21 10.65 -2.94 -10.70
N ILE A 22 10.58 -2.21 -9.59
CA ILE A 22 9.66 -2.47 -8.49
C ILE A 22 8.21 -2.25 -8.95
N ARG A 23 7.95 -1.20 -9.72
CA ARG A 23 6.61 -0.90 -10.25
C ARG A 23 6.16 -1.93 -11.28
N ARG A 24 7.10 -2.38 -12.12
CA ARG A 24 6.82 -3.47 -13.08
C ARG A 24 6.47 -4.78 -12.37
N ALA A 25 7.25 -5.15 -11.36
CA ALA A 25 6.97 -6.32 -10.53
C ALA A 25 5.60 -6.21 -9.83
N TYR A 26 5.25 -5.01 -9.32
CA TYR A 26 3.94 -4.75 -8.74
C TYR A 26 2.79 -5.05 -9.74
N ASP A 27 2.90 -4.56 -10.96
CA ASP A 27 1.88 -4.80 -12.00
C ASP A 27 1.77 -6.29 -12.36
N GLU A 28 2.89 -7.00 -12.43
CA GLU A 28 2.93 -8.45 -12.65
C GLU A 28 2.24 -9.20 -11.51
N ASP A 29 2.53 -8.86 -10.25
CA ASP A 29 1.92 -9.46 -9.06
C ASP A 29 0.41 -9.22 -8.99
N VAL A 30 -0.05 -8.00 -9.31
CA VAL A 30 -1.48 -7.67 -9.35
C VAL A 30 -2.20 -8.48 -10.42
N ARG A 31 -1.63 -8.64 -11.60
CA ARG A 31 -2.18 -9.48 -12.68
C ARG A 31 -2.19 -10.95 -12.28
N PHE A 32 -1.10 -11.45 -11.74
CA PHE A 32 -0.99 -12.82 -11.25
C PHE A 32 -2.05 -13.12 -10.18
N ARG A 33 -2.23 -12.18 -9.25
CA ARG A 33 -3.29 -12.24 -8.24
C ARG A 33 -4.69 -12.19 -8.85
N ALA A 34 -4.90 -11.47 -9.95
CA ALA A 34 -6.18 -11.41 -10.66
C ALA A 34 -6.52 -12.70 -11.41
N GLY A 35 -5.54 -13.59 -11.61
CA GLY A 35 -5.72 -14.89 -12.27
C GLY A 35 -4.95 -15.02 -13.58
N GLU A 36 -4.24 -14.01 -14.01
CA GLU A 36 -3.35 -14.05 -15.18
C GLU A 36 -2.05 -14.78 -14.82
N GLN A 37 -2.16 -16.09 -14.57
CA GLN A 37 -1.05 -16.91 -14.03
C GLN A 37 -0.29 -17.65 -15.12
N TRP A 38 -0.74 -17.56 -16.35
CA TRP A 38 -0.09 -18.19 -17.49
C TRP A 38 0.67 -17.16 -18.31
N PRO A 39 1.98 -17.38 -18.60
CA PRO A 39 2.68 -16.59 -19.60
C PRO A 39 1.95 -16.63 -20.93
N LYS A 40 1.84 -15.49 -21.60
CA LYS A 40 1.06 -15.34 -22.82
C LYS A 40 1.49 -16.33 -23.92
N GLU A 41 2.80 -16.56 -24.06
CA GLU A 41 3.37 -17.52 -25.02
C GLU A 41 2.89 -18.94 -24.77
N ILE A 42 2.79 -19.34 -23.49
CA ILE A 42 2.31 -20.69 -23.12
C ILE A 42 0.80 -20.79 -23.32
N GLU A 43 0.06 -19.74 -22.99
CA GLU A 43 -1.40 -19.68 -23.21
C GLU A 43 -1.73 -19.85 -24.71
N ASP A 44 -1.04 -19.09 -25.57
CA ASP A 44 -1.24 -19.14 -27.02
C ASP A 44 -0.83 -20.50 -27.61
N ALA A 45 0.28 -21.09 -27.16
CA ALA A 45 0.73 -22.41 -27.60
C ALA A 45 -0.28 -23.51 -27.20
N ARG A 46 -0.81 -23.45 -25.97
CA ARG A 46 -1.84 -24.39 -25.50
C ARG A 46 -3.16 -24.21 -26.22
N ALA A 47 -3.57 -22.97 -26.47
CA ALA A 47 -4.78 -22.66 -27.24
C ALA A 47 -4.68 -23.23 -28.68
N ALA A 48 -3.53 -23.08 -29.35
CA ALA A 48 -3.28 -23.65 -30.67
C ALA A 48 -3.33 -25.18 -30.67
N ALA A 49 -2.95 -25.82 -29.54
CA ALA A 49 -3.04 -27.27 -29.35
C ALA A 49 -4.43 -27.75 -28.88
N GLY A 50 -5.40 -26.85 -28.72
CA GLY A 50 -6.74 -27.18 -28.20
C GLY A 50 -6.76 -27.59 -26.73
N GLN A 51 -5.75 -27.19 -25.95
CA GLN A 51 -5.60 -27.49 -24.53
C GLN A 51 -6.00 -26.27 -23.67
N PRO A 52 -6.89 -26.43 -22.68
CA PRO A 52 -7.27 -25.33 -21.82
C PRO A 52 -6.15 -24.94 -20.83
N CYS A 53 -6.06 -23.68 -20.51
CA CYS A 53 -5.26 -23.17 -19.39
C CYS A 53 -6.16 -23.06 -18.15
N LEU A 54 -6.01 -24.00 -17.22
CA LEU A 54 -6.79 -23.99 -15.98
C LEU A 54 -6.02 -23.24 -14.89
N THR A 55 -6.68 -22.24 -14.30
CA THR A 55 -6.15 -21.47 -13.18
C THR A 55 -7.02 -21.67 -11.94
N ILE A 56 -6.43 -22.27 -10.89
CA ILE A 56 -7.08 -22.40 -9.57
C ILE A 56 -6.47 -21.34 -8.64
N ASN A 57 -7.02 -20.12 -8.73
CA ASN A 57 -6.48 -18.98 -8.02
C ASN A 57 -6.88 -18.98 -6.52
N ARG A 58 -5.95 -19.31 -5.64
CA ARG A 58 -6.13 -19.31 -4.18
C ARG A 58 -5.56 -18.06 -3.50
N LEU A 59 -4.81 -17.23 -4.19
CA LEU A 59 -4.17 -16.02 -3.62
C LEU A 59 -5.15 -15.09 -2.93
N PRO A 60 -6.35 -14.78 -3.50
CA PRO A 60 -7.30 -13.89 -2.83
C PRO A 60 -7.81 -14.42 -1.48
N GLN A 61 -7.73 -15.72 -1.24
CA GLN A 61 -8.11 -16.31 0.05
C GLN A 61 -7.06 -15.99 1.12
N PHE A 62 -5.78 -16.18 0.82
CA PHE A 62 -4.68 -15.88 1.74
C PHE A 62 -4.55 -14.38 1.97
N GLU A 63 -4.68 -13.56 0.92
CA GLU A 63 -4.72 -12.11 1.04
C GLU A 63 -5.81 -11.67 2.04
N ARG A 64 -7.04 -12.17 1.89
CA ARG A 64 -8.14 -11.85 2.82
C ARG A 64 -7.84 -12.23 4.26
N GLN A 65 -7.13 -13.34 4.49
CA GLN A 65 -6.72 -13.76 5.83
C GLN A 65 -5.78 -12.71 6.45
N ILE A 66 -4.75 -12.28 5.72
CA ILE A 66 -3.79 -11.25 6.18
C ILE A 66 -4.49 -9.91 6.46
N LEU A 67 -5.37 -9.49 5.54
CA LEU A 67 -6.13 -8.25 5.70
C LEU A 67 -7.08 -8.30 6.91
N ASN A 68 -7.69 -9.45 7.18
CA ASN A 68 -8.55 -9.62 8.34
C ASN A 68 -7.76 -9.58 9.65
N GLU A 69 -6.58 -10.17 9.69
CA GLU A 69 -5.69 -10.10 10.86
C GLU A 69 -5.25 -8.65 11.13
N GLN A 70 -4.90 -7.90 10.10
CA GLN A 70 -4.56 -6.48 10.25
C GLN A 70 -5.75 -5.66 10.77
N ARG A 71 -6.97 -5.91 10.27
CA ARG A 71 -8.18 -5.21 10.74
C ARG A 71 -8.52 -5.52 12.18
N GLN A 72 -8.24 -6.72 12.65
CA GLN A 72 -8.44 -7.10 14.06
C GLN A 72 -7.39 -6.47 14.99
N ASN A 73 -6.17 -6.28 14.48
CA ASN A 73 -5.03 -5.78 15.23
C ASN A 73 -4.56 -4.43 14.68
N ARG A 74 -5.48 -3.47 14.53
CA ARG A 74 -5.13 -2.14 14.01
C ARG A 74 -4.13 -1.43 14.90
N PRO A 75 -3.03 -0.91 14.36
CA PRO A 75 -2.12 -0.06 15.11
C PRO A 75 -2.84 1.22 15.54
N SER A 76 -2.59 1.66 16.77
CA SER A 76 -3.09 2.94 17.28
C SER A 76 -1.92 3.88 17.55
N ILE A 77 -2.14 5.17 17.32
CA ILE A 77 -1.17 6.20 17.65
C ILE A 77 -1.28 6.49 19.15
N ASN A 78 -0.19 6.31 19.89
CA ASN A 78 -0.09 6.67 21.30
C ASN A 78 0.80 7.90 21.45
N VAL A 79 0.30 8.91 22.18
CA VAL A 79 1.05 10.10 22.53
C VAL A 79 1.49 9.98 23.97
N SER A 80 2.80 9.99 24.20
CA SER A 80 3.40 9.91 25.54
C SER A 80 4.27 11.15 25.79
N PRO A 81 4.31 11.69 27.01
CA PRO A 81 5.24 12.73 27.38
C PRO A 81 6.69 12.20 27.28
N VAL A 82 7.63 13.04 26.84
CA VAL A 82 9.02 12.62 26.58
C VAL A 82 9.89 12.76 27.81
N ASP A 83 9.57 13.68 28.72
CA ASP A 83 10.34 13.96 29.94
C ASP A 83 9.42 14.23 31.14
N ASP A 84 10.03 14.32 32.35
CA ASP A 84 9.33 14.59 33.60
C ASP A 84 8.67 15.99 33.67
N GLY A 85 9.01 16.90 32.75
CA GLY A 85 8.42 18.23 32.64
C GLY A 85 7.24 18.30 31.67
N ALA A 86 6.99 17.25 30.90
CA ALA A 86 5.90 17.22 29.93
C ALA A 86 4.60 16.80 30.62
N ASP A 87 3.54 17.57 30.37
CA ASP A 87 2.24 17.37 30.97
C ASP A 87 1.50 16.16 30.38
N VAL A 88 1.20 15.18 31.23
CA VAL A 88 0.43 13.98 30.86
C VAL A 88 -0.99 14.35 30.39
N GLU A 89 -1.59 15.39 30.91
CA GLU A 89 -2.93 15.87 30.49
C GLU A 89 -2.88 16.42 29.06
N THR A 90 -1.86 17.18 28.74
CA THR A 90 -1.61 17.69 27.37
C THR A 90 -1.42 16.53 26.39
N ALA A 91 -0.68 15.48 26.74
CA ALA A 91 -0.51 14.30 25.92
C ALA A 91 -1.85 13.58 25.64
N LYS A 92 -2.72 13.46 26.64
CA LYS A 92 -4.09 12.91 26.47
C LYS A 92 -4.95 13.75 25.54
N VAL A 93 -4.85 15.09 25.62
CA VAL A 93 -5.58 15.99 24.71
C VAL A 93 -5.14 15.78 23.28
N PHE A 94 -3.83 15.74 23.01
CA PHE A 94 -3.30 15.44 21.66
C PHE A 94 -3.72 14.06 21.17
N GLN A 95 -3.70 13.04 22.02
CA GLN A 95 -4.15 11.72 21.65
C GLN A 95 -5.65 11.70 21.30
N GLY A 96 -6.47 12.44 22.04
CA GLY A 96 -7.88 12.62 21.76
C GLY A 96 -8.13 13.34 20.42
N LEU A 97 -7.35 14.40 20.15
CA LEU A 97 -7.41 15.12 18.90
C LEU A 97 -7.04 14.25 17.69
N ILE A 98 -5.96 13.47 17.79
CA ILE A 98 -5.53 12.54 16.73
C ILE A 98 -6.63 11.53 16.44
N ARG A 99 -7.22 10.92 17.46
CA ARG A 99 -8.33 9.97 17.29
C ARG A 99 -9.57 10.61 16.64
N HIS A 100 -9.84 11.86 16.97
CA HIS A 100 -10.93 12.59 16.33
C HIS A 100 -10.66 12.85 14.85
N ILE A 101 -9.43 13.26 14.50
CA ILE A 101 -8.99 13.46 13.12
C ILE A 101 -9.07 12.14 12.33
N GLU A 102 -8.58 11.05 12.91
CA GLU A 102 -8.65 9.72 12.28
C GLU A 102 -10.09 9.28 12.01
N TYR A 103 -10.97 9.52 12.96
CA TYR A 103 -12.39 9.19 12.83
C TYR A 103 -13.08 10.05 11.76
N ASP A 104 -12.91 11.36 11.81
CA ASP A 104 -13.56 12.31 10.91
C ASP A 104 -13.08 12.17 9.46
N SER A 105 -11.79 11.88 9.27
CA SER A 105 -11.19 11.66 7.96
C SER A 105 -11.39 10.25 7.39
N ASN A 106 -12.02 9.33 8.14
CA ASN A 106 -12.09 7.89 7.78
C ASN A 106 -10.70 7.30 7.47
N ALA A 107 -9.69 7.64 8.28
CA ALA A 107 -8.30 7.24 8.08
C ALA A 107 -8.12 5.72 8.01
N ASP A 108 -8.97 4.96 8.70
CA ASP A 108 -9.00 3.51 8.69
C ASP A 108 -9.20 2.92 7.29
N ILE A 109 -10.04 3.54 6.46
CA ILE A 109 -10.25 3.10 5.07
C ILE A 109 -9.00 3.35 4.22
N ALA A 110 -8.34 4.50 4.41
CA ALA A 110 -7.11 4.83 3.69
C ALA A 110 -5.97 3.89 4.06
N GLN A 111 -5.80 3.61 5.35
CA GLN A 111 -4.81 2.67 5.89
C GLN A 111 -5.07 1.24 5.41
N ASP A 112 -6.32 0.75 5.48
CA ASP A 112 -6.70 -0.58 5.00
C ASP A 112 -6.39 -0.75 3.50
N ARG A 113 -6.65 0.28 2.68
CA ARG A 113 -6.34 0.26 1.25
C ARG A 113 -4.84 0.25 0.97
N ALA A 114 -4.08 1.09 1.67
CA ALA A 114 -2.63 1.11 1.54
C ALA A 114 -2.01 -0.24 1.94
N PHE A 115 -2.47 -0.82 3.05
CA PHE A 115 -2.03 -2.14 3.49
C PHE A 115 -2.39 -3.25 2.50
N ALA A 116 -3.60 -3.20 1.92
CA ALA A 116 -4.01 -4.14 0.87
C ALA A 116 -3.12 -4.03 -0.38
N CYS A 117 -2.75 -2.82 -0.80
CA CYS A 117 -1.80 -2.62 -1.89
C CYS A 117 -0.41 -3.16 -1.55
N ALA A 118 0.09 -2.90 -0.33
CA ALA A 118 1.37 -3.41 0.14
C ALA A 118 1.39 -4.96 0.20
N THR A 119 0.29 -5.58 0.61
CA THR A 119 0.17 -7.05 0.63
C THR A 119 0.18 -7.66 -0.76
N ARG A 120 -0.34 -6.94 -1.78
CA ARG A 120 -0.45 -7.42 -3.17
C ARG A 120 0.84 -7.29 -3.96
N GLY A 121 1.54 -6.19 -3.80
CA GLY A 121 2.67 -5.84 -4.65
C GLY A 121 3.85 -5.19 -3.90
N GLY A 122 3.90 -5.35 -2.56
CA GLY A 122 5.04 -4.94 -1.75
C GLY A 122 4.99 -3.51 -1.23
N PHE A 123 4.19 -2.61 -1.81
CA PHE A 123 4.07 -1.24 -1.33
C PHE A 123 2.65 -0.69 -1.47
N GLY A 124 2.31 0.26 -0.60
CA GLY A 124 1.03 0.97 -0.63
C GLY A 124 1.17 2.34 0.00
N TYR A 125 0.45 3.32 -0.54
CA TYR A 125 0.52 4.71 -0.10
C TYR A 125 -0.84 5.22 0.33
N PHE A 126 -0.85 6.08 1.34
CA PHE A 126 -1.95 6.98 1.63
C PHE A 126 -1.39 8.39 1.82
N ARG A 127 -2.23 9.40 1.66
CA ARG A 127 -1.82 10.80 1.75
C ARG A 127 -2.66 11.52 2.80
N ILE A 128 -1.99 12.31 3.63
CA ILE A 128 -2.64 13.23 4.57
C ILE A 128 -2.72 14.59 3.87
N LEU A 129 -3.94 15.14 3.81
CA LEU A 129 -4.21 16.49 3.33
C LEU A 129 -4.65 17.34 4.52
N THR A 130 -4.09 18.53 4.62
CA THR A 130 -4.51 19.57 5.58
C THR A 130 -5.21 20.68 4.79
N GLU A 131 -6.39 21.08 5.25
CA GLU A 131 -7.11 22.25 4.76
C GLU A 131 -6.81 23.45 5.64
#